data_cdc427b8cecf06efb0a319f72c2fbf63
#
_entry.id   cdc427b8cecf06efb0a319f72c2fbf63
#
_cell.length_a   1.000
_cell.length_b   1.000
_cell.length_c   1.000
_cell.angle_alpha   90.00
_cell.angle_beta   90.00
_cell.angle_gamma   90.00
#
_symmetry.space_group_name_H-M   'P 1'
#
loop_
_entity.id
_entity.type
_entity.pdbx_description
1 polymer ?
#
loop_
_entity_poly.entity_id
_entity_poly.type
_entity_poly.pdbx_seq_one_letter_code
_entity_poly.pdbx_strand_id
1 'polypeptide(L)'
;MQEIINRVAEFLKKYNLQDKTVIVGFSGGFDSMCLLDILSKIKELPDFYDLNVIAAHFNHNWRGEESLREQEVCRIFASAKGVEFYTKTASKNIKKTENDARIARYEFFEEAYEEYDADAVFTAHNYDDNAETLLYRIVKGTGIVGLKGIAERRGFFYRPLLETKRCEILDYCSENNLAPNNDSSNSNTVYRRNYLRLNVIPALEKINPNVKDAINVLSEIAKSDNDIIEEYLTPIKKRIFNGDKILSDEYKKLSKAVKLRLLHEYIQNLGLDYDNKKIKEIYEFLEDNIVRKNGSTKSLATALWLYADEKIVEVIPPRNHNENLPAELNISVDGEGEYHIGKQTLRISKFVEKDLFVFPESTSKFAYVDLSNVKFPLEIRNRKDGDTISPFGMSGTMKLKKYLNSKGVPRHNRDAILLLTSGVEILWVVGVGLSSKIAVKDKPTHIIEVV
;
A
#
# COMPACT_ATOMS: atom_id res chain seq x y z
N MET A 1 -3.73 -29.22 -28.59
CA MET A 1 -2.28 -28.86 -28.47
C MET A 1 -1.96 -27.46 -29.01
N GLN A 2 -2.11 -27.18 -30.32
CA GLN A 2 -1.74 -25.88 -30.90
C GLN A 2 -2.51 -24.69 -30.30
N GLU A 3 -3.75 -24.89 -29.88
CA GLU A 3 -4.60 -23.84 -29.34
C GLU A 3 -4.08 -23.28 -28.00
N ILE A 4 -3.60 -24.13 -27.08
CA ILE A 4 -3.02 -23.68 -25.78
C ILE A 4 -1.69 -22.94 -26.00
N ILE A 5 -0.87 -23.37 -26.97
CA ILE A 5 0.37 -22.68 -27.33
C ILE A 5 0.06 -21.31 -27.88
N ASN A 6 -0.93 -21.20 -28.78
CA ASN A 6 -1.35 -19.95 -29.38
C ASN A 6 -1.89 -18.96 -28.32
N ARG A 7 -2.71 -19.44 -27.36
CA ARG A 7 -3.20 -18.61 -26.25
C ARG A 7 -2.06 -18.01 -25.40
N VAL A 8 -1.05 -18.82 -25.09
CA VAL A 8 0.13 -18.33 -24.35
C VAL A 8 0.96 -17.36 -25.19
N ALA A 9 1.11 -17.61 -26.50
CA ALA A 9 1.81 -16.68 -27.40
C ALA A 9 1.07 -15.33 -27.53
N GLU A 10 -0.26 -15.34 -27.67
CA GLU A 10 -1.09 -14.14 -27.67
C GLU A 10 -1.01 -13.40 -26.34
N PHE A 11 -0.98 -14.12 -25.21
CA PHE A 11 -0.76 -13.56 -23.89
C PHE A 11 0.57 -12.79 -23.81
N LEU A 12 1.66 -13.37 -24.30
CA LEU A 12 2.96 -12.69 -24.36
C LEU A 12 2.91 -11.42 -25.20
N LYS A 13 2.23 -11.47 -26.37
CA LYS A 13 2.02 -10.32 -27.25
C LYS A 13 1.18 -9.23 -26.57
N LYS A 14 0.09 -9.61 -25.90
CA LYS A 14 -0.79 -8.69 -25.14
C LYS A 14 -0.04 -7.84 -24.13
N TYR A 15 0.99 -8.40 -23.52
CA TYR A 15 1.77 -7.73 -22.46
C TYR A 15 3.15 -7.24 -22.92
N ASN A 16 3.46 -7.32 -24.23
CA ASN A 16 4.75 -6.94 -24.83
C ASN A 16 5.94 -7.68 -24.14
N LEU A 17 5.82 -9.00 -24.01
CA LEU A 17 6.81 -9.86 -23.36
C LEU A 17 7.56 -10.78 -24.32
N GLN A 18 7.50 -10.55 -25.64
CA GLN A 18 8.08 -11.44 -26.65
C GLN A 18 9.61 -11.48 -26.63
N ASP A 19 10.23 -10.36 -26.24
CA ASP A 19 11.67 -10.10 -26.24
C ASP A 19 12.21 -9.86 -24.82
N LYS A 20 11.53 -10.44 -23.82
CA LYS A 20 11.76 -10.16 -22.42
C LYS A 20 12.32 -11.35 -21.66
N THR A 21 12.93 -11.09 -20.49
CA THR A 21 13.31 -12.13 -19.54
C THR A 21 12.12 -12.44 -18.63
N VAL A 22 11.67 -13.69 -18.66
CA VAL A 22 10.54 -14.15 -17.85
C VAL A 22 10.94 -15.30 -16.93
N ILE A 23 10.53 -15.23 -15.69
CA ILE A 23 10.74 -16.27 -14.69
C ILE A 23 9.47 -17.11 -14.58
N VAL A 24 9.60 -18.41 -14.64
CA VAL A 24 8.49 -19.35 -14.46
C VAL A 24 8.58 -20.00 -13.10
N GLY A 25 7.61 -19.77 -12.24
CA GLY A 25 7.47 -20.49 -10.98
C GLY A 25 7.24 -21.98 -11.25
N PHE A 26 8.29 -22.80 -11.08
CA PHE A 26 8.34 -24.19 -11.53
C PHE A 26 8.30 -25.16 -10.35
N SER A 27 7.12 -25.75 -10.09
CA SER A 27 6.93 -26.71 -9.00
C SER A 27 7.15 -28.19 -9.43
N GLY A 28 7.23 -28.46 -10.72
CA GLY A 28 7.28 -29.83 -11.26
C GLY A 28 5.92 -30.52 -11.38
N GLY A 29 4.82 -29.87 -10.98
CA GLY A 29 3.46 -30.36 -11.22
C GLY A 29 2.96 -30.09 -12.64
N PHE A 30 1.83 -30.72 -13.02
CA PHE A 30 1.25 -30.66 -14.38
C PHE A 30 1.19 -29.25 -14.95
N ASP A 31 0.63 -28.31 -14.19
CA ASP A 31 0.39 -26.95 -14.67
C ASP A 31 1.70 -26.21 -14.97
N SER A 32 2.69 -26.33 -14.08
CA SER A 32 3.99 -25.67 -14.24
C SER A 32 4.86 -26.33 -15.31
N MET A 33 4.78 -27.65 -15.45
CA MET A 33 5.47 -28.37 -16.53
C MET A 33 4.88 -28.03 -17.89
N CYS A 34 3.55 -27.98 -17.99
CA CYS A 34 2.85 -27.54 -19.18
C CYS A 34 3.27 -26.13 -19.61
N LEU A 35 3.27 -25.18 -18.68
CA LEU A 35 3.67 -23.79 -18.95
C LEU A 35 5.12 -23.70 -19.43
N LEU A 36 6.05 -24.38 -18.75
CA LEU A 36 7.47 -24.34 -19.11
C LEU A 36 7.73 -24.98 -20.48
N ASP A 37 7.07 -26.10 -20.78
CA ASP A 37 7.17 -26.76 -22.09
C ASP A 37 6.60 -25.90 -23.20
N ILE A 38 5.45 -25.25 -22.99
CA ILE A 38 4.87 -24.32 -23.96
C ILE A 38 5.83 -23.16 -24.24
N LEU A 39 6.38 -22.52 -23.20
CA LEU A 39 7.31 -21.41 -23.37
C LEU A 39 8.61 -21.83 -24.05
N SER A 40 9.13 -23.05 -23.77
CA SER A 40 10.29 -23.58 -24.48
C SER A 40 10.05 -23.77 -26.00
N LYS A 41 8.80 -24.07 -26.39
CA LYS A 41 8.42 -24.16 -27.81
C LYS A 41 8.19 -22.79 -28.44
N ILE A 42 7.58 -21.87 -27.70
CA ILE A 42 7.30 -20.51 -28.17
C ILE A 42 8.60 -19.76 -28.48
N LYS A 43 9.65 -19.91 -27.66
CA LYS A 43 10.94 -19.24 -27.89
C LYS A 43 11.63 -19.68 -29.21
N GLU A 44 11.21 -20.79 -29.83
CA GLU A 44 11.69 -21.23 -31.13
C GLU A 44 10.97 -20.57 -32.31
N LEU A 45 9.87 -19.84 -32.03
CA LEU A 45 9.11 -19.13 -33.05
C LEU A 45 9.76 -17.78 -33.39
N PRO A 46 9.71 -17.34 -34.67
CA PRO A 46 10.39 -16.12 -35.13
C PRO A 46 10.08 -14.85 -34.31
N ASP A 47 8.85 -14.69 -33.85
CA ASP A 47 8.41 -13.51 -33.07
C ASP A 47 8.95 -13.52 -31.63
N PHE A 48 9.62 -14.58 -31.18
CA PHE A 48 9.99 -14.82 -29.77
C PHE A 48 11.43 -15.27 -29.58
N TYR A 49 12.33 -15.10 -30.56
CA TYR A 49 13.72 -15.55 -30.48
C TYR A 49 14.51 -14.91 -29.33
N ASP A 50 14.14 -13.68 -28.93
CA ASP A 50 14.78 -12.97 -27.84
C ASP A 50 14.11 -13.21 -26.47
N LEU A 51 13.07 -14.09 -26.44
CA LEU A 51 12.41 -14.47 -25.20
C LEU A 51 13.36 -15.32 -24.36
N ASN A 52 13.80 -14.81 -23.21
CA ASN A 52 14.58 -15.52 -22.23
C ASN A 52 13.67 -16.10 -21.15
N VAL A 53 13.76 -17.42 -20.94
CA VAL A 53 12.91 -18.14 -19.96
C VAL A 53 13.81 -18.77 -18.90
N ILE A 54 13.48 -18.54 -17.64
CA ILE A 54 14.18 -19.07 -16.46
C ILE A 54 13.18 -19.85 -15.61
N ALA A 55 13.50 -21.10 -15.29
CA ALA A 55 12.68 -21.94 -14.41
C ALA A 55 13.10 -21.75 -12.95
N ALA A 56 12.25 -21.16 -12.12
CA ALA A 56 12.50 -20.90 -10.71
C ALA A 56 11.78 -21.92 -9.82
N HIS A 57 12.56 -22.76 -9.11
CA HIS A 57 12.04 -23.81 -8.23
C HIS A 57 12.37 -23.50 -6.76
N PHE A 58 11.33 -23.37 -5.93
CA PHE A 58 11.49 -23.20 -4.48
C PHE A 58 11.29 -24.53 -3.76
N ASN A 59 12.37 -25.04 -3.18
CA ASN A 59 12.34 -26.29 -2.40
C ASN A 59 11.97 -25.99 -0.94
N HIS A 60 10.73 -26.33 -0.53
CA HIS A 60 10.27 -26.15 0.84
C HIS A 60 10.98 -27.04 1.87
N ASN A 61 11.69 -28.08 1.42
CA ASN A 61 12.43 -29.04 2.24
C ASN A 61 11.60 -29.67 3.39
N TRP A 62 10.30 -29.87 3.16
CA TRP A 62 9.42 -30.45 4.17
C TRP A 62 9.53 -31.97 4.27
N ARG A 63 9.94 -32.63 3.19
CA ARG A 63 10.02 -34.09 3.02
C ARG A 63 11.46 -34.58 2.88
N GLY A 64 12.45 -33.73 3.16
CA GLY A 64 13.86 -34.09 3.12
C GLY A 64 14.33 -34.63 1.75
N GLU A 65 14.75 -35.89 1.68
CA GLU A 65 15.28 -36.52 0.44
C GLU A 65 14.25 -36.52 -0.71
N GLU A 66 12.98 -36.69 -0.43
CA GLU A 66 11.93 -36.63 -1.47
C GLU A 66 11.89 -35.27 -2.15
N SER A 67 11.95 -34.18 -1.35
CA SER A 67 12.00 -32.82 -1.89
C SER A 67 13.26 -32.56 -2.72
N LEU A 68 14.38 -33.17 -2.36
CA LEU A 68 15.61 -33.06 -3.15
C LEU A 68 15.51 -33.85 -4.49
N ARG A 69 14.86 -35.01 -4.48
CA ARG A 69 14.60 -35.78 -5.73
C ARG A 69 13.67 -35.02 -6.66
N GLU A 70 12.61 -34.42 -6.14
CA GLU A 70 11.69 -33.57 -6.92
C GLU A 70 12.41 -32.37 -7.54
N GLN A 71 13.27 -31.68 -6.78
CA GLN A 71 14.10 -30.60 -7.28
C GLN A 71 15.03 -31.08 -8.43
N GLU A 72 15.63 -32.25 -8.28
CA GLU A 72 16.52 -32.82 -9.32
C GLU A 72 15.75 -33.18 -10.61
N VAL A 73 14.55 -33.74 -10.49
CA VAL A 73 13.65 -33.96 -11.65
C VAL A 73 13.30 -32.64 -12.33
N CYS A 74 13.00 -31.60 -11.57
CA CYS A 74 12.75 -30.26 -12.12
C CYS A 74 13.98 -29.72 -12.86
N ARG A 75 15.16 -29.87 -12.30
CA ARG A 75 16.43 -29.44 -12.92
C ARG A 75 16.70 -30.15 -14.24
N ILE A 76 16.54 -31.46 -14.25
CA ILE A 76 16.71 -32.29 -15.46
C ILE A 76 15.70 -31.86 -16.54
N PHE A 77 14.47 -31.66 -16.19
CA PHE A 77 13.43 -31.20 -17.14
C PHE A 77 13.75 -29.86 -17.75
N ALA A 78 14.10 -28.85 -16.92
CA ALA A 78 14.46 -27.52 -17.40
C ALA A 78 15.68 -27.57 -18.34
N SER A 79 16.72 -28.33 -17.96
CA SER A 79 17.92 -28.57 -18.80
C SER A 79 17.58 -29.20 -20.14
N ALA A 80 16.71 -30.23 -20.17
CA ALA A 80 16.27 -30.90 -21.39
C ALA A 80 15.47 -29.94 -22.33
N LYS A 81 14.89 -28.87 -21.79
CA LYS A 81 14.19 -27.82 -22.55
C LYS A 81 15.08 -26.63 -22.91
N GLY A 82 16.37 -26.68 -22.60
CA GLY A 82 17.29 -25.56 -22.81
C GLY A 82 16.91 -24.30 -22.03
N VAL A 83 16.37 -24.50 -20.83
CA VAL A 83 15.92 -23.43 -19.92
C VAL A 83 16.84 -23.42 -18.71
N GLU A 84 17.29 -22.22 -18.33
CA GLU A 84 18.09 -22.02 -17.11
C GLU A 84 17.26 -22.37 -15.87
N PHE A 85 17.90 -23.01 -14.88
CA PHE A 85 17.23 -23.46 -13.66
C PHE A 85 17.78 -22.75 -12.44
N TYR A 86 16.95 -21.92 -11.82
CA TYR A 86 17.24 -21.22 -10.58
C TYR A 86 16.51 -21.89 -9.41
N THR A 87 17.19 -22.13 -8.30
CA THR A 87 16.58 -22.83 -7.16
C THR A 87 17.10 -22.31 -5.82
N LYS A 88 16.21 -22.31 -4.84
CA LYS A 88 16.53 -22.02 -3.44
C LYS A 88 15.83 -23.03 -2.54
N THR A 89 16.55 -23.47 -1.50
CA THR A 89 15.98 -24.35 -0.48
C THR A 89 15.60 -23.55 0.75
N ALA A 90 14.38 -23.76 1.25
CA ALA A 90 13.88 -23.12 2.44
C ALA A 90 14.77 -23.36 3.67
N SER A 91 14.97 -22.33 4.49
CA SER A 91 15.63 -22.48 5.78
C SER A 91 14.82 -23.40 6.70
N LYS A 92 15.52 -24.14 7.60
CA LYS A 92 14.87 -25.08 8.54
C LYS A 92 13.85 -24.45 9.50
N ASN A 93 13.79 -23.12 9.56
CA ASN A 93 12.98 -22.36 10.52
C ASN A 93 11.61 -21.90 9.99
N ILE A 94 11.28 -22.21 8.72
CA ILE A 94 9.96 -21.84 8.18
C ILE A 94 8.89 -22.75 8.77
N LYS A 95 7.85 -22.15 9.37
CA LYS A 95 6.70 -22.90 9.88
C LYS A 95 6.02 -23.66 8.73
N LYS A 96 5.62 -24.91 8.99
CA LYS A 96 4.97 -25.77 8.01
C LYS A 96 3.48 -25.41 7.84
N THR A 97 3.17 -24.13 7.57
CA THR A 97 1.82 -23.69 7.22
C THR A 97 1.75 -23.32 5.75
N GLU A 98 0.58 -23.48 5.13
CA GLU A 98 0.33 -23.11 3.73
C GLU A 98 0.65 -21.63 3.46
N ASN A 99 0.29 -20.76 4.41
CA ASN A 99 0.53 -19.33 4.27
C ASN A 99 2.01 -18.97 4.35
N ASP A 100 2.75 -19.51 5.33
CA ASP A 100 4.18 -19.23 5.47
C ASP A 100 4.98 -19.79 4.27
N ALA A 101 4.60 -20.98 3.77
CA ALA A 101 5.16 -21.54 2.55
C ALA A 101 4.89 -20.66 1.31
N ARG A 102 3.70 -20.11 1.22
CA ARG A 102 3.32 -19.19 0.15
C ARG A 102 4.15 -17.91 0.23
N ILE A 103 4.28 -17.29 1.40
CA ILE A 103 5.07 -16.06 1.60
C ILE A 103 6.52 -16.32 1.16
N ALA A 104 7.17 -17.32 1.71
CA ALA A 104 8.56 -17.64 1.37
C ALA A 104 8.79 -17.92 -0.12
N ARG A 105 7.81 -18.55 -0.79
CA ARG A 105 7.87 -18.78 -2.24
C ARG A 105 7.74 -17.50 -3.05
N TYR A 106 6.90 -16.55 -2.61
CA TYR A 106 6.76 -15.26 -3.30
C TYR A 106 8.00 -14.39 -3.08
N GLU A 107 8.57 -14.36 -1.87
CA GLU A 107 9.86 -13.71 -1.59
C GLU A 107 10.98 -14.26 -2.47
N PHE A 108 11.04 -15.58 -2.64
CA PHE A 108 11.99 -16.21 -3.57
C PHE A 108 11.79 -15.79 -5.03
N PHE A 109 10.54 -15.64 -5.47
CA PHE A 109 10.28 -15.16 -6.83
C PHE A 109 10.65 -13.68 -7.00
N GLU A 110 10.50 -12.87 -5.98
CA GLU A 110 10.95 -11.47 -5.96
C GLU A 110 12.49 -11.39 -6.02
N GLU A 111 13.19 -12.21 -5.24
CA GLU A 111 14.65 -12.32 -5.32
C GLU A 111 15.12 -12.75 -6.74
N ALA A 112 14.49 -13.76 -7.32
CA ALA A 112 14.82 -14.20 -8.68
C ALA A 112 14.54 -13.10 -9.72
N TYR A 113 13.43 -12.37 -9.56
CA TYR A 113 13.06 -11.25 -10.43
C TYR A 113 14.13 -10.15 -10.42
N GLU A 114 14.67 -9.81 -9.24
CA GLU A 114 15.75 -8.82 -9.09
C GLU A 114 17.09 -9.36 -9.61
N GLU A 115 17.43 -10.62 -9.32
CA GLU A 115 18.73 -11.22 -9.69
C GLU A 115 18.92 -11.32 -11.20
N TYR A 116 17.84 -11.62 -11.94
CA TYR A 116 17.88 -11.76 -13.39
C TYR A 116 17.45 -10.50 -14.15
N ASP A 117 17.22 -9.39 -13.47
CA ASP A 117 16.62 -8.17 -14.05
C ASP A 117 15.42 -8.50 -14.95
N ALA A 118 14.55 -9.38 -14.45
CA ALA A 118 13.46 -9.95 -15.22
C ALA A 118 12.31 -8.97 -15.40
N ASP A 119 11.54 -9.12 -16.50
CA ASP A 119 10.37 -8.28 -16.80
C ASP A 119 9.07 -8.85 -16.20
N ALA A 120 9.02 -10.16 -15.97
CA ALA A 120 7.83 -10.85 -15.49
C ALA A 120 8.13 -12.14 -14.72
N VAL A 121 7.26 -12.47 -13.77
CA VAL A 121 7.20 -13.77 -13.09
C VAL A 121 5.88 -14.46 -13.47
N PHE A 122 5.99 -15.63 -14.06
CA PHE A 122 4.82 -16.42 -14.45
C PHE A 122 4.49 -17.48 -13.42
N THR A 123 3.22 -17.58 -13.07
CA THR A 123 2.67 -18.65 -12.23
C THR A 123 1.62 -19.42 -13.02
N ALA A 124 1.64 -20.73 -12.92
CA ALA A 124 0.80 -21.64 -13.70
C ALA A 124 -0.62 -21.81 -13.10
N HIS A 125 -1.21 -20.72 -12.58
CA HIS A 125 -2.63 -20.75 -12.17
C HIS A 125 -3.51 -20.90 -13.41
N ASN A 126 -4.51 -21.78 -13.31
CA ASN A 126 -5.38 -22.16 -14.40
C ASN A 126 -6.85 -21.78 -14.12
N TYR A 127 -7.73 -22.10 -15.08
CA TYR A 127 -9.15 -21.81 -15.02
C TYR A 127 -9.88 -22.45 -13.83
N ASP A 128 -9.52 -23.68 -13.51
CA ASP A 128 -10.07 -24.40 -12.36
C ASP A 128 -9.61 -23.78 -11.02
N ASP A 129 -8.38 -23.32 -10.93
CA ASP A 129 -7.86 -22.58 -9.76
C ASP A 129 -8.63 -21.29 -9.51
N ASN A 130 -9.10 -20.61 -10.57
CA ASN A 130 -9.94 -19.43 -10.43
C ASN A 130 -11.31 -19.80 -9.82
N ALA A 131 -11.95 -20.82 -10.30
CA ALA A 131 -13.22 -21.30 -9.75
C ALA A 131 -13.09 -21.71 -8.27
N GLU A 132 -12.02 -22.43 -7.90
CA GLU A 132 -11.71 -22.78 -6.50
C GLU A 132 -11.53 -21.54 -5.62
N THR A 133 -10.79 -20.56 -6.11
CA THR A 133 -10.52 -19.30 -5.39
C THR A 133 -11.80 -18.50 -5.18
N LEU A 134 -12.67 -18.44 -6.19
CA LEU A 134 -13.95 -17.75 -6.10
C LEU A 134 -14.86 -18.44 -5.09
N LEU A 135 -14.99 -19.75 -5.16
CA LEU A 135 -15.80 -20.52 -4.23
C LEU A 135 -15.28 -20.35 -2.79
N TYR A 136 -13.97 -20.37 -2.59
CA TYR A 136 -13.36 -20.13 -1.28
C TYR A 136 -13.69 -18.74 -0.73
N ARG A 137 -13.61 -17.70 -1.60
CA ARG A 137 -13.96 -16.32 -1.21
C ARG A 137 -15.45 -16.17 -0.89
N ILE A 138 -16.33 -16.82 -1.65
CA ILE A 138 -17.78 -16.84 -1.39
C ILE A 138 -18.07 -17.45 0.00
N VAL A 139 -17.46 -18.60 0.31
CA VAL A 139 -17.63 -19.27 1.61
C VAL A 139 -17.12 -18.40 2.77
N LYS A 140 -16.06 -17.62 2.56
CA LYS A 140 -15.55 -16.67 3.56
C LYS A 140 -16.37 -15.39 3.69
N GLY A 141 -17.22 -15.10 2.74
CA GLY A 141 -17.91 -13.82 2.61
C GLY A 141 -17.04 -12.81 1.86
N THR A 142 -17.47 -12.46 0.67
CA THR A 142 -16.75 -11.51 -0.19
C THR A 142 -17.69 -10.52 -0.84
N GLY A 143 -17.19 -9.35 -1.19
CA GLY A 143 -17.87 -8.38 -2.04
C GLY A 143 -17.46 -8.54 -3.51
N ILE A 144 -17.99 -7.65 -4.39
CA ILE A 144 -17.75 -7.67 -5.84
C ILE A 144 -16.24 -7.68 -6.20
N VAL A 145 -15.40 -6.99 -5.43
CA VAL A 145 -13.94 -6.96 -5.65
C VAL A 145 -13.31 -8.34 -5.50
N GLY A 146 -13.74 -9.11 -4.51
CA GLY A 146 -13.25 -10.47 -4.33
C GLY A 146 -13.80 -11.45 -5.35
N LEU A 147 -15.00 -11.18 -5.90
CA LEU A 147 -15.61 -11.98 -6.97
C LEU A 147 -14.91 -11.82 -8.33
N LYS A 148 -14.02 -10.85 -8.52
CA LYS A 148 -13.19 -10.75 -9.73
C LYS A 148 -12.21 -11.94 -9.92
N GLY A 149 -12.09 -12.82 -8.94
CA GLY A 149 -11.23 -14.00 -9.01
C GLY A 149 -9.74 -13.69 -8.94
N ILE A 150 -8.96 -14.55 -9.57
CA ILE A 150 -7.52 -14.39 -9.73
C ILE A 150 -7.25 -13.38 -10.83
N ALA A 151 -6.45 -12.36 -10.56
CA ALA A 151 -6.06 -11.39 -11.56
C ALA A 151 -5.06 -12.02 -12.54
N GLU A 152 -5.24 -11.77 -13.83
CA GLU A 152 -4.32 -12.18 -14.90
C GLU A 152 -2.91 -11.61 -14.71
N ARG A 153 -2.85 -10.36 -14.19
CA ARG A 153 -1.62 -9.67 -13.80
C ARG A 153 -1.76 -9.01 -12.43
N ARG A 154 -0.73 -9.11 -11.60
CA ARG A 154 -0.60 -8.38 -10.34
C ARG A 154 0.86 -7.94 -10.14
N GLY A 155 1.14 -6.65 -10.34
CA GLY A 155 2.52 -6.18 -10.39
C GLY A 155 3.28 -6.83 -11.54
N PHE A 156 4.39 -7.47 -11.24
CA PHE A 156 5.19 -8.26 -12.19
C PHE A 156 4.83 -9.76 -12.23
N PHE A 157 3.81 -10.19 -11.47
CA PHE A 157 3.27 -11.55 -11.54
C PHE A 157 2.19 -11.67 -12.62
N TYR A 158 2.33 -12.66 -13.52
CA TYR A 158 1.41 -12.94 -14.61
C TYR A 158 0.94 -14.40 -14.60
N ARG A 159 -0.18 -14.70 -15.22
CA ARG A 159 -0.83 -16.02 -15.21
C ARG A 159 -1.29 -16.44 -16.61
N PRO A 160 -0.37 -16.90 -17.46
CA PRO A 160 -0.68 -17.21 -18.86
C PRO A 160 -1.70 -18.33 -19.06
N LEU A 161 -1.88 -19.23 -18.08
CA LEU A 161 -2.81 -20.36 -18.16
C LEU A 161 -4.17 -20.08 -17.51
N LEU A 162 -4.46 -18.84 -17.10
CA LEU A 162 -5.66 -18.54 -16.31
C LEU A 162 -6.97 -18.83 -17.08
N GLU A 163 -6.95 -18.80 -18.40
CA GLU A 163 -8.08 -19.15 -19.27
C GLU A 163 -8.04 -20.59 -19.77
N THR A 164 -7.08 -21.39 -19.34
CA THR A 164 -6.90 -22.78 -19.75
C THR A 164 -7.49 -23.73 -18.71
N LYS A 165 -8.39 -24.61 -19.14
CA LYS A 165 -9.00 -25.62 -18.26
C LYS A 165 -7.97 -26.69 -17.88
N ARG A 166 -8.12 -27.24 -16.70
CA ARG A 166 -7.20 -28.30 -16.22
C ARG A 166 -7.21 -29.54 -17.11
N CYS A 167 -8.34 -29.91 -17.72
CA CYS A 167 -8.39 -31.03 -18.68
C CYS A 167 -7.48 -30.77 -19.90
N GLU A 168 -7.49 -29.56 -20.47
CA GLU A 168 -6.63 -29.18 -21.58
C GLU A 168 -5.12 -29.27 -21.22
N ILE A 169 -4.78 -28.90 -19.98
CA ILE A 169 -3.40 -29.04 -19.46
C ILE A 169 -3.00 -30.51 -19.35
N LEU A 170 -3.91 -31.36 -18.83
CA LEU A 170 -3.64 -32.81 -18.70
C LEU A 170 -3.51 -33.45 -20.07
N ASP A 171 -4.37 -33.14 -21.03
CA ASP A 171 -4.31 -33.62 -22.40
C ASP A 171 -2.99 -33.20 -23.05
N TYR A 172 -2.60 -31.92 -22.92
CA TYR A 172 -1.31 -31.41 -23.39
C TYR A 172 -0.13 -32.18 -22.80
N CYS A 173 -0.12 -32.41 -21.49
CA CYS A 173 0.95 -33.16 -20.83
C CYS A 173 1.02 -34.60 -21.32
N SER A 174 -0.12 -35.27 -21.51
CA SER A 174 -0.19 -36.63 -22.05
C SER A 174 0.35 -36.73 -23.48
N GLU A 175 -0.10 -35.81 -24.36
CA GLU A 175 0.31 -35.80 -25.77
C GLU A 175 1.82 -35.49 -25.94
N ASN A 176 2.42 -34.75 -25.01
CA ASN A 176 3.85 -34.42 -25.04
C ASN A 176 4.70 -35.33 -24.14
N ASN A 177 4.13 -36.39 -23.60
CA ASN A 177 4.80 -37.35 -22.72
C ASN A 177 5.51 -36.67 -21.51
N LEU A 178 4.89 -35.62 -20.98
CA LEU A 178 5.40 -34.96 -19.78
C LEU A 178 5.07 -35.83 -18.55
N ALA A 179 6.08 -36.05 -17.71
CA ALA A 179 5.96 -36.86 -16.49
C ALA A 179 6.08 -36.00 -15.25
N PRO A 180 4.97 -35.33 -14.81
CA PRO A 180 5.00 -34.44 -13.65
C PRO A 180 5.19 -35.23 -12.34
N ASN A 181 5.74 -34.54 -11.35
CA ASN A 181 5.86 -35.07 -10.00
C ASN A 181 4.46 -35.23 -9.40
N ASN A 182 4.17 -36.39 -8.87
CA ASN A 182 2.92 -36.65 -8.15
C ASN A 182 3.11 -36.24 -6.70
N ASP A 183 2.82 -34.96 -6.39
CA ASP A 183 2.91 -34.44 -5.03
C ASP A 183 1.77 -35.04 -4.16
N SER A 184 2.14 -35.91 -3.22
CA SER A 184 1.22 -36.54 -2.28
C SER A 184 0.46 -35.52 -1.40
N SER A 185 0.95 -34.29 -1.27
CA SER A 185 0.27 -33.23 -0.53
C SER A 185 -1.02 -32.73 -1.21
N ASN A 186 -1.17 -32.95 -2.53
CA ASN A 186 -2.37 -32.58 -3.29
C ASN A 186 -3.62 -33.37 -2.85
N SER A 187 -3.46 -34.52 -2.21
CA SER A 187 -4.55 -35.34 -1.67
C SER A 187 -4.91 -34.99 -0.22
N ASN A 188 -4.15 -34.12 0.44
CA ASN A 188 -4.39 -33.79 1.84
C ASN A 188 -5.52 -32.79 2.01
N THR A 189 -6.67 -33.28 2.51
CA THR A 189 -7.90 -32.50 2.74
C THR A 189 -7.86 -31.58 3.99
N VAL A 190 -6.78 -31.60 4.77
CA VAL A 190 -6.56 -30.65 5.88
C VAL A 190 -6.47 -29.20 5.35
N TYR A 191 -5.97 -29.04 4.14
CA TYR A 191 -5.95 -27.76 3.47
C TYR A 191 -7.33 -27.42 2.89
N ARG A 192 -7.89 -26.28 3.28
CA ARG A 192 -9.25 -25.84 2.91
C ARG A 192 -9.47 -25.80 1.39
N ARG A 193 -8.46 -25.43 0.62
CA ARG A 193 -8.51 -25.38 -0.84
C ARG A 193 -8.59 -26.80 -1.44
N ASN A 194 -7.80 -27.72 -0.93
CA ASN A 194 -7.89 -29.14 -1.34
C ASN A 194 -9.25 -29.75 -0.97
N TYR A 195 -9.81 -29.37 0.19
CA TYR A 195 -11.13 -29.82 0.57
C TYR A 195 -12.21 -29.37 -0.43
N LEU A 196 -12.17 -28.10 -0.87
CA LEU A 196 -13.08 -27.61 -1.90
C LEU A 196 -12.91 -28.37 -3.22
N ARG A 197 -11.69 -28.57 -3.68
CA ARG A 197 -11.35 -29.31 -4.93
C ARG A 197 -11.85 -30.75 -4.89
N LEU A 198 -11.62 -31.47 -3.80
CA LEU A 198 -11.84 -32.92 -3.72
C LEU A 198 -13.25 -33.30 -3.28
N ASN A 199 -13.94 -32.42 -2.55
CA ASN A 199 -15.24 -32.76 -1.97
C ASN A 199 -16.38 -31.84 -2.42
N VAL A 200 -16.17 -30.52 -2.41
CA VAL A 200 -17.26 -29.57 -2.64
C VAL A 200 -17.54 -29.40 -4.13
N ILE A 201 -16.53 -29.15 -4.93
CA ILE A 201 -16.69 -28.99 -6.38
C ILE A 201 -17.31 -30.25 -7.01
N PRO A 202 -16.83 -31.48 -6.75
CA PRO A 202 -17.47 -32.69 -7.27
C PRO A 202 -18.92 -32.87 -6.82
N ALA A 203 -19.27 -32.40 -5.62
CA ALA A 203 -20.66 -32.40 -5.17
C ALA A 203 -21.54 -31.43 -5.94
N LEU A 204 -21.01 -30.25 -6.26
CA LEU A 204 -21.68 -29.24 -7.08
C LEU A 204 -21.78 -29.66 -8.54
N GLU A 205 -20.79 -30.37 -9.08
CA GLU A 205 -20.81 -30.93 -10.45
C GLU A 205 -21.90 -31.96 -10.64
N LYS A 206 -22.35 -32.64 -9.59
CA LYS A 206 -23.57 -33.55 -9.64
C LYS A 206 -24.85 -32.75 -9.86
N ILE A 207 -24.90 -31.48 -9.46
CA ILE A 207 -26.06 -30.60 -9.63
C ILE A 207 -25.94 -29.88 -10.99
N ASN A 208 -24.76 -29.35 -11.29
CA ASN A 208 -24.43 -28.68 -12.55
C ASN A 208 -23.06 -29.13 -13.03
N PRO A 209 -22.97 -29.98 -14.05
CA PRO A 209 -21.69 -30.45 -14.61
C PRO A 209 -20.77 -29.30 -15.05
N ASN A 210 -21.35 -28.14 -15.39
CA ASN A 210 -20.62 -26.95 -15.84
C ASN A 210 -20.46 -25.92 -14.70
N VAL A 211 -20.45 -26.32 -13.44
CA VAL A 211 -20.39 -25.40 -12.28
C VAL A 211 -19.15 -24.52 -12.27
N LYS A 212 -17.98 -25.03 -12.71
CA LYS A 212 -16.74 -24.25 -12.82
C LYS A 212 -16.88 -23.14 -13.86
N ASP A 213 -17.51 -23.43 -15.00
CA ASP A 213 -17.78 -22.41 -16.03
C ASP A 213 -18.74 -21.35 -15.50
N ALA A 214 -19.82 -21.77 -14.81
CA ALA A 214 -20.76 -20.83 -14.19
C ALA A 214 -20.11 -19.91 -13.15
N ILE A 215 -19.18 -20.44 -12.34
CA ILE A 215 -18.42 -19.65 -11.35
C ILE A 215 -17.48 -18.68 -12.06
N ASN A 216 -16.81 -19.09 -13.14
CA ASN A 216 -15.91 -18.21 -13.90
C ASN A 216 -16.68 -17.10 -14.65
N VAL A 217 -17.85 -17.40 -15.23
CA VAL A 217 -18.76 -16.39 -15.81
C VAL A 217 -19.16 -15.35 -14.75
N LEU A 218 -19.48 -15.79 -13.51
CA LEU A 218 -19.73 -14.84 -12.41
C LEU A 218 -18.53 -13.91 -12.16
N SER A 219 -17.30 -14.43 -12.27
CA SER A 219 -16.08 -13.62 -12.15
C SER A 219 -15.97 -12.57 -13.24
N GLU A 220 -16.28 -12.92 -14.49
CA GLU A 220 -16.25 -12.00 -15.63
C GLU A 220 -17.29 -10.88 -15.47
N ILE A 221 -18.51 -11.23 -15.08
CA ILE A 221 -19.55 -10.25 -14.79
C ILE A 221 -19.08 -9.32 -13.66
N ALA A 222 -18.53 -9.86 -12.56
CA ALA A 222 -18.03 -9.06 -11.46
C ALA A 222 -16.85 -8.14 -11.84
N LYS A 223 -16.00 -8.55 -12.79
CA LYS A 223 -14.96 -7.69 -13.38
C LYS A 223 -15.58 -6.51 -14.11
N SER A 224 -16.50 -6.78 -15.03
CA SER A 224 -17.20 -5.77 -15.84
C SER A 224 -17.95 -4.77 -14.96
N ASP A 225 -18.72 -5.24 -13.98
CA ASP A 225 -19.45 -4.39 -13.04
C ASP A 225 -18.48 -3.52 -12.21
N ASN A 226 -17.37 -4.11 -11.76
CA ASN A 226 -16.35 -3.35 -11.04
C ASN A 226 -15.70 -2.27 -11.91
N ASP A 227 -15.47 -2.53 -13.20
CA ASP A 227 -14.87 -1.55 -14.11
C ASP A 227 -15.80 -0.35 -14.31
N ILE A 228 -17.11 -0.58 -14.44
CA ILE A 228 -18.12 0.49 -14.44
C ILE A 228 -18.07 1.31 -13.15
N ILE A 229 -17.96 0.64 -11.98
CA ILE A 229 -17.84 1.31 -10.69
C ILE A 229 -16.56 2.14 -10.63
N GLU A 230 -15.42 1.62 -11.09
CA GLU A 230 -14.16 2.35 -11.11
C GLU A 230 -14.17 3.55 -12.05
N GLU A 231 -14.79 3.43 -13.21
CA GLU A 231 -14.99 4.55 -14.12
C GLU A 231 -15.79 5.68 -13.45
N TYR A 232 -16.86 5.33 -12.74
CA TYR A 232 -17.66 6.28 -11.97
C TYR A 232 -16.87 6.89 -10.80
N LEU A 233 -16.05 6.11 -10.10
CA LEU A 233 -15.30 6.56 -8.92
C LEU A 233 -14.04 7.36 -9.27
N THR A 234 -13.44 7.17 -10.43
CA THR A 234 -12.18 7.82 -10.82
C THR A 234 -12.24 9.36 -10.72
N PRO A 235 -13.23 10.08 -11.25
CA PRO A 235 -13.33 11.53 -11.11
C PRO A 235 -13.59 11.95 -9.65
N ILE A 236 -14.31 11.14 -8.89
CA ILE A 236 -14.58 11.38 -7.48
C ILE A 236 -13.26 11.27 -6.69
N LYS A 237 -12.48 10.21 -6.91
CA LYS A 237 -11.17 10.01 -6.27
C LYS A 237 -10.24 11.20 -6.52
N LYS A 238 -10.14 11.68 -7.77
CA LYS A 238 -9.32 12.86 -8.11
C LYS A 238 -9.71 14.13 -7.34
N ARG A 239 -10.98 14.27 -6.98
CA ARG A 239 -11.51 15.43 -6.27
C ARG A 239 -11.33 15.31 -4.76
N ILE A 240 -11.51 14.13 -4.19
CA ILE A 240 -11.51 13.93 -2.73
C ILE A 240 -10.14 13.65 -2.14
N PHE A 241 -9.21 13.05 -2.92
CA PHE A 241 -7.87 12.74 -2.44
C PHE A 241 -6.89 13.89 -2.74
N ASN A 242 -6.12 14.26 -1.74
CA ASN A 242 -4.96 15.14 -1.86
C ASN A 242 -3.74 14.39 -1.29
N GLY A 243 -2.99 13.71 -2.15
CA GLY A 243 -2.04 12.69 -1.74
C GLY A 243 -2.76 11.58 -0.96
N ASP A 244 -2.25 11.22 0.21
CA ASP A 244 -2.81 10.18 1.07
C ASP A 244 -3.97 10.66 1.96
N LYS A 245 -4.39 11.93 1.83
CA LYS A 245 -5.44 12.54 2.65
C LYS A 245 -6.75 12.60 1.90
N ILE A 246 -7.85 12.42 2.64
CA ILE A 246 -9.21 12.64 2.13
C ILE A 246 -9.68 14.02 2.57
N LEU A 247 -10.18 14.84 1.64
CA LEU A 247 -10.77 16.13 1.91
C LEU A 247 -12.19 15.95 2.48
N SER A 248 -12.39 16.31 3.74
CA SER A 248 -13.64 16.08 4.47
C SER A 248 -14.85 16.75 3.82
N ASP A 249 -14.69 17.97 3.29
CA ASP A 249 -15.79 18.71 2.65
C ASP A 249 -16.27 18.05 1.35
N GLU A 250 -15.38 17.45 0.58
CA GLU A 250 -15.74 16.70 -0.62
C GLU A 250 -16.32 15.32 -0.28
N TYR A 251 -15.73 14.65 0.73
CA TYR A 251 -16.22 13.36 1.20
C TYR A 251 -17.65 13.45 1.78
N LYS A 252 -18.00 14.50 2.53
CA LYS A 252 -19.35 14.73 3.06
C LYS A 252 -20.44 14.70 1.99
N LYS A 253 -20.14 15.20 0.79
CA LYS A 253 -21.10 15.30 -0.34
C LYS A 253 -21.46 13.96 -0.97
N LEU A 254 -20.71 12.90 -0.66
CA LEU A 254 -20.88 11.58 -1.27
C LEU A 254 -22.03 10.82 -0.62
N SER A 255 -22.66 9.93 -1.42
CA SER A 255 -23.63 8.98 -0.89
C SER A 255 -22.96 7.95 0.01
N LYS A 256 -23.72 7.37 0.94
CA LYS A 256 -23.24 6.31 1.84
C LYS A 256 -22.58 5.14 1.09
N ALA A 257 -23.16 4.71 -0.03
CA ALA A 257 -22.63 3.62 -0.84
C ALA A 257 -21.23 3.94 -1.39
N VAL A 258 -21.05 5.15 -1.92
CA VAL A 258 -19.76 5.62 -2.43
C VAL A 258 -18.73 5.76 -1.30
N LYS A 259 -19.12 6.33 -0.17
CA LYS A 259 -18.26 6.44 1.03
C LYS A 259 -17.74 5.09 1.49
N LEU A 260 -18.63 4.10 1.64
CA LEU A 260 -18.25 2.75 2.07
C LEU A 260 -17.31 2.07 1.05
N ARG A 261 -17.56 2.24 -0.24
CA ARG A 261 -16.71 1.70 -1.30
C ARG A 261 -15.30 2.30 -1.27
N LEU A 262 -15.22 3.62 -1.17
CA LEU A 262 -13.94 4.33 -1.09
C LEU A 262 -13.16 3.98 0.18
N LEU A 263 -13.84 3.83 1.31
CA LEU A 263 -13.21 3.39 2.57
C LEU A 263 -12.65 1.98 2.46
N HIS A 264 -13.39 1.07 1.84
CA HIS A 264 -12.91 -0.29 1.62
C HIS A 264 -11.61 -0.30 0.83
N GLU A 265 -11.56 0.44 -0.27
CA GLU A 265 -10.34 0.56 -1.08
C GLU A 265 -9.21 1.25 -0.33
N TYR A 266 -9.52 2.35 0.37
CA TYR A 266 -8.53 3.09 1.15
C TYR A 266 -7.85 2.21 2.21
N ILE A 267 -8.64 1.41 2.94
CA ILE A 267 -8.13 0.49 3.95
C ILE A 267 -7.33 -0.67 3.32
N GLN A 268 -7.77 -1.20 2.18
CA GLN A 268 -7.01 -2.23 1.45
C GLN A 268 -5.66 -1.72 0.95
N ASN A 269 -5.59 -0.49 0.47
CA ASN A 269 -4.34 0.14 0.02
C ASN A 269 -3.35 0.34 1.17
N LEU A 270 -3.82 0.39 2.41
CA LEU A 270 -2.98 0.39 3.61
C LEU A 270 -2.48 -1.02 4.00
N GLY A 271 -2.79 -2.05 3.21
CA GLY A 271 -2.44 -3.44 3.51
C GLY A 271 -3.29 -4.09 4.60
N LEU A 272 -4.41 -3.46 4.98
CA LEU A 272 -5.31 -3.96 6.02
C LEU A 272 -6.46 -4.75 5.40
N ASP A 273 -6.66 -5.98 5.88
CA ASP A 273 -7.80 -6.85 5.49
C ASP A 273 -8.89 -6.75 6.57
N TYR A 274 -9.91 -5.93 6.32
CA TYR A 274 -11.01 -5.70 7.24
C TYR A 274 -12.31 -6.31 6.73
N ASP A 275 -13.07 -6.88 7.66
CA ASP A 275 -14.44 -7.30 7.41
C ASP A 275 -15.40 -6.10 7.29
N ASN A 276 -16.59 -6.35 6.79
CA ASN A 276 -17.61 -5.32 6.62
C ASN A 276 -18.02 -4.64 7.94
N LYS A 277 -17.87 -5.31 9.09
CA LYS A 277 -18.19 -4.72 10.39
C LYS A 277 -17.20 -3.62 10.73
N LYS A 278 -15.90 -3.89 10.59
CA LYS A 278 -14.85 -2.90 10.84
C LYS A 278 -14.92 -1.70 9.88
N ILE A 279 -15.23 -1.94 8.60
CA ILE A 279 -15.45 -0.86 7.63
C ILE A 279 -16.62 0.03 8.05
N LYS A 280 -17.73 -0.54 8.53
CA LYS A 280 -18.87 0.23 9.07
C LYS A 280 -18.48 1.03 10.31
N GLU A 281 -17.72 0.45 11.24
CA GLU A 281 -17.22 1.16 12.42
C GLU A 281 -16.32 2.36 12.05
N ILE A 282 -15.51 2.24 10.98
CA ILE A 282 -14.71 3.36 10.47
C ILE A 282 -15.60 4.39 9.83
N TYR A 283 -16.58 3.97 9.03
CA TYR A 283 -17.57 4.87 8.43
C TYR A 283 -18.30 5.72 9.50
N GLU A 284 -18.83 5.09 10.54
CA GLU A 284 -19.51 5.78 11.65
C GLU A 284 -18.55 6.75 12.37
N PHE A 285 -17.34 6.34 12.65
CA PHE A 285 -16.31 7.21 13.21
C PHE A 285 -16.06 8.45 12.33
N LEU A 286 -15.99 8.28 11.01
CA LEU A 286 -15.79 9.41 10.10
C LEU A 286 -17.00 10.35 10.08
N GLU A 287 -18.21 9.84 9.95
CA GLU A 287 -19.44 10.67 9.94
C GLU A 287 -19.54 11.53 11.21
N ASP A 288 -19.13 10.99 12.37
CA ASP A 288 -19.13 11.70 13.64
C ASP A 288 -18.06 12.80 13.75
N ASN A 289 -16.94 12.66 13.04
CA ASN A 289 -15.76 13.50 13.28
C ASN A 289 -15.45 14.47 12.14
N ILE A 290 -15.80 14.18 10.89
CA ILE A 290 -15.59 15.09 9.76
C ILE A 290 -16.37 16.41 9.85
N VAL A 291 -17.27 16.54 10.82
CA VAL A 291 -18.04 17.77 11.08
C VAL A 291 -17.47 18.57 12.27
N ARG A 292 -16.43 18.07 12.94
CA ARG A 292 -15.88 18.66 14.17
C ARG A 292 -14.58 19.40 13.86
N LYS A 293 -14.46 20.64 14.37
CA LYS A 293 -13.19 21.42 14.31
C LYS A 293 -12.03 20.73 15.02
N ASN A 294 -12.32 20.10 16.16
CA ASN A 294 -11.34 19.31 16.90
C ASN A 294 -11.52 17.85 16.51
N GLY A 295 -10.62 17.38 15.67
CA GLY A 295 -10.65 16.00 15.20
C GLY A 295 -10.40 14.96 16.28
N SER A 296 -10.67 13.73 15.92
CA SER A 296 -10.43 12.54 16.76
C SER A 296 -9.59 11.50 16.02
N THR A 297 -9.07 10.55 16.77
CA THR A 297 -8.28 9.43 16.22
C THR A 297 -8.95 8.11 16.54
N LYS A 298 -8.89 7.15 15.59
CA LYS A 298 -9.32 5.76 15.74
C LYS A 298 -8.16 4.85 15.38
N SER A 299 -7.86 3.85 16.23
CA SER A 299 -6.84 2.85 15.90
C SER A 299 -7.33 1.96 14.76
N LEU A 300 -6.48 1.79 13.74
CA LEU A 300 -6.66 0.83 12.65
C LEU A 300 -5.88 -0.45 12.93
N ALA A 301 -4.62 -0.34 13.38
CA ALA A 301 -3.75 -1.45 13.74
C ALA A 301 -2.82 -1.01 14.88
N THR A 302 -1.97 -1.91 15.36
CA THR A 302 -1.06 -1.68 16.51
C THR A 302 -0.23 -0.40 16.35
N ALA A 303 0.09 -0.02 15.12
CA ALA A 303 0.95 1.12 14.82
C ALA A 303 0.33 2.09 13.80
N LEU A 304 -0.98 2.02 13.56
CA LEU A 304 -1.65 2.79 12.52
C LEU A 304 -2.94 3.40 13.05
N TRP A 305 -3.08 4.71 12.91
CA TRP A 305 -4.24 5.46 13.41
C TRP A 305 -4.87 6.27 12.30
N LEU A 306 -6.19 6.34 12.28
CA LEU A 306 -6.96 7.21 11.41
C LEU A 306 -7.34 8.48 12.19
N TYR A 307 -6.98 9.63 11.66
CA TYR A 307 -7.41 10.93 12.15
C TYR A 307 -8.52 11.49 11.25
N ALA A 308 -9.51 12.15 11.83
CA ALA A 308 -10.55 12.83 11.08
C ALA A 308 -10.96 14.13 11.76
N ASP A 309 -11.09 15.21 10.99
CA ASP A 309 -11.68 16.50 11.40
C ASP A 309 -12.52 17.12 10.26
N GLU A 310 -12.99 18.34 10.45
CA GLU A 310 -13.82 19.04 9.44
C GLU A 310 -13.12 19.28 8.10
N LYS A 311 -11.79 19.21 8.04
CA LYS A 311 -10.98 19.51 6.84
C LYS A 311 -10.45 18.27 6.16
N ILE A 312 -9.91 17.32 6.94
CA ILE A 312 -9.18 16.18 6.41
C ILE A 312 -9.46 14.89 7.18
N VAL A 313 -9.31 13.78 6.45
CA VAL A 313 -9.10 12.45 7.03
C VAL A 313 -7.73 11.97 6.57
N GLU A 314 -6.90 11.52 7.50
CA GLU A 314 -5.55 11.04 7.19
C GLU A 314 -5.13 9.87 8.08
N VAL A 315 -4.24 9.03 7.56
CA VAL A 315 -3.59 7.99 8.35
C VAL A 315 -2.36 8.58 9.03
N ILE A 316 -2.30 8.40 10.34
CA ILE A 316 -1.18 8.85 11.15
C ILE A 316 -0.31 7.63 11.45
N PRO A 317 0.99 7.66 11.11
CA PRO A 317 1.92 6.63 11.54
C PRO A 317 2.01 6.57 13.07
N PRO A 318 2.52 5.48 13.64
CA PRO A 318 2.75 5.39 15.07
C PRO A 318 3.59 6.59 15.50
N ARG A 319 3.26 7.13 16.66
CA ARG A 319 4.14 8.10 17.32
C ARG A 319 5.46 7.39 17.64
N ASN A 320 6.37 7.40 16.72
CA ASN A 320 7.76 7.20 17.07
C ASN A 320 8.16 8.45 17.83
N HIS A 321 8.16 8.36 19.13
CA HIS A 321 8.70 9.41 20.00
C HIS A 321 10.16 9.75 19.68
N ASN A 322 10.80 9.06 18.72
CA ASN A 322 12.26 9.09 18.55
C ASN A 322 12.77 9.34 17.11
N GLU A 323 11.97 9.62 16.09
CA GLU A 323 12.57 9.56 14.75
C GLU A 323 12.75 10.87 13.97
N ASN A 324 12.31 12.06 14.38
CA ASN A 324 12.64 13.28 13.61
C ASN A 324 12.60 14.62 14.34
N LEU A 325 12.49 14.61 15.66
CA LEU A 325 12.83 15.80 16.45
C LEU A 325 13.72 15.30 17.61
N PRO A 326 14.87 15.93 17.88
CA PRO A 326 15.59 15.67 19.10
C PRO A 326 14.62 15.86 20.27
N ALA A 327 14.64 14.96 21.24
CA ALA A 327 13.68 14.91 22.37
C ALA A 327 13.60 16.24 23.14
N GLU A 328 14.59 17.12 22.99
CA GLU A 328 14.62 18.51 23.45
C GLU A 328 15.36 19.34 22.38
N LEU A 329 14.60 19.95 21.47
CA LEU A 329 15.16 21.00 20.62
C LEU A 329 15.29 22.26 21.47
N ASN A 330 16.49 22.79 21.59
CA ASN A 330 16.76 24.09 22.20
C ASN A 330 17.88 24.77 21.42
N ILE A 331 17.51 25.71 20.53
CA ILE A 331 18.45 26.47 19.71
C ILE A 331 18.48 27.89 20.21
N SER A 332 19.68 28.38 20.58
CA SER A 332 19.87 29.80 20.94
C SER A 332 19.79 30.66 19.69
N VAL A 333 19.06 31.76 19.82
CA VAL A 333 18.86 32.80 18.80
C VAL A 333 19.44 34.09 19.35
N ASP A 334 20.70 34.37 18.98
CA ASP A 334 21.46 35.48 19.56
C ASP A 334 21.15 36.85 18.90
N GLY A 335 20.46 36.86 17.78
CA GLY A 335 20.09 38.09 17.06
C GLY A 335 19.54 37.87 15.68
N GLU A 336 19.89 38.76 14.77
CA GLU A 336 19.56 38.62 13.34
C GLU A 336 20.36 37.47 12.72
N GLY A 337 19.71 36.69 11.85
CA GLY A 337 20.36 35.55 11.19
C GLY A 337 19.39 34.48 10.70
N GLU A 338 19.95 33.39 10.19
CA GLU A 338 19.25 32.19 9.76
C GLU A 338 19.53 31.04 10.73
N TYR A 339 18.48 30.40 11.19
CA TYR A 339 18.53 29.33 12.19
C TYR A 339 17.92 28.07 11.58
N HIS A 340 18.76 27.07 11.29
CA HIS A 340 18.34 25.83 10.63
C HIS A 340 17.76 24.85 11.64
N ILE A 341 16.53 24.37 11.40
CA ILE A 341 15.76 23.48 12.27
C ILE A 341 15.28 22.31 11.45
N GLY A 342 16.10 21.30 11.30
CA GLY A 342 15.79 20.16 10.43
C GLY A 342 15.62 20.59 8.97
N LYS A 343 14.41 20.47 8.43
CA LYS A 343 14.08 20.87 7.05
C LYS A 343 13.56 22.31 6.93
N GLN A 344 13.44 23.06 8.02
CA GLN A 344 12.93 24.43 8.05
C GLN A 344 14.05 25.38 8.44
N THR A 345 14.00 26.61 7.94
CA THR A 345 14.91 27.69 8.33
C THR A 345 14.08 28.85 8.87
N LEU A 346 14.34 29.22 10.13
CA LEU A 346 13.82 30.46 10.69
C LEU A 346 14.80 31.59 10.37
N ARG A 347 14.32 32.67 9.76
CA ARG A 347 15.11 33.87 9.49
C ARG A 347 14.58 35.03 10.32
N ILE A 348 15.49 35.76 10.97
CA ILE A 348 15.22 36.99 11.67
C ILE A 348 16.08 38.08 11.04
N SER A 349 15.45 39.16 10.54
CA SER A 349 16.14 40.26 9.90
C SER A 349 15.60 41.60 10.38
N LYS A 350 16.45 42.65 10.33
CA LYS A 350 16.00 44.03 10.58
C LYS A 350 14.96 44.45 9.57
N PHE A 351 13.95 45.14 10.05
CA PHE A 351 13.03 45.84 9.17
C PHE A 351 13.73 47.05 8.56
N VAL A 352 13.83 47.08 7.22
CA VAL A 352 14.28 48.24 6.47
C VAL A 352 13.07 48.91 5.84
N GLU A 353 12.83 50.15 6.17
CA GLU A 353 11.69 50.89 5.68
C GLU A 353 11.74 50.98 4.15
N LYS A 354 10.74 50.38 3.49
CA LYS A 354 10.46 50.54 2.06
C LYS A 354 9.17 51.36 1.96
N ASP A 355 9.03 52.19 0.96
CA ASP A 355 7.94 53.16 0.79
C ASP A 355 6.49 52.58 0.91
N LEU A 356 6.33 51.28 0.77
CA LEU A 356 5.07 50.58 0.94
C LEU A 356 5.32 49.20 1.57
N PHE A 357 4.93 48.99 2.81
CA PHE A 357 4.81 47.63 3.38
C PHE A 357 3.35 47.33 3.74
N VAL A 358 2.96 46.09 3.52
CA VAL A 358 1.59 45.62 3.85
C VAL A 358 1.72 44.50 4.87
N PHE A 359 0.94 44.58 5.93
CA PHE A 359 0.86 43.51 6.93
C PHE A 359 0.28 42.26 6.28
N PRO A 360 0.90 41.08 6.54
CA PRO A 360 0.37 39.83 6.00
C PRO A 360 -1.00 39.49 6.60
N GLU A 361 -1.87 38.90 5.80
CA GLU A 361 -3.17 38.39 6.27
C GLU A 361 -3.04 37.32 7.36
N SER A 362 -1.93 36.59 7.35
CA SER A 362 -1.60 35.54 8.34
C SER A 362 -0.17 35.68 8.82
N THR A 363 0.02 35.59 10.13
CA THR A 363 1.32 35.62 10.80
C THR A 363 1.91 34.22 11.03
N SER A 364 1.43 33.23 10.28
CA SER A 364 1.84 31.84 10.47
C SER A 364 3.26 31.55 9.98
N LYS A 365 3.65 32.10 8.81
CA LYS A 365 4.97 31.87 8.22
C LYS A 365 5.83 33.10 8.10
N PHE A 366 5.24 34.28 8.14
CA PHE A 366 5.89 35.57 7.98
C PHE A 366 5.21 36.60 8.87
N ALA A 367 5.98 37.37 9.60
CA ALA A 367 5.42 38.45 10.41
C ALA A 367 6.39 39.63 10.58
N TYR A 368 5.81 40.85 10.59
CA TYR A 368 6.46 42.02 11.12
C TYR A 368 6.27 42.06 12.64
N VAL A 369 7.39 42.31 13.35
CA VAL A 369 7.42 42.27 14.82
C VAL A 369 8.17 43.46 15.39
N ASP A 370 7.83 43.79 16.65
CA ASP A 370 8.59 44.73 17.47
C ASP A 370 9.38 43.97 18.54
N LEU A 371 10.71 43.85 18.35
CA LEU A 371 11.64 43.20 19.27
C LEU A 371 12.38 44.21 20.17
N SER A 372 12.04 45.51 20.17
CA SER A 372 12.76 46.54 20.93
C SER A 372 12.77 46.28 22.44
N ASN A 373 11.75 45.66 22.98
CA ASN A 373 11.63 45.30 24.37
C ASN A 373 11.89 43.84 24.71
N VAL A 374 12.45 43.09 23.75
CA VAL A 374 12.73 41.65 23.91
C VAL A 374 14.21 41.46 24.17
N LYS A 375 14.53 40.67 25.21
CA LYS A 375 15.92 40.38 25.57
C LYS A 375 16.41 39.15 24.81
N PHE A 376 17.54 39.29 24.14
CA PHE A 376 18.30 38.19 23.57
C PHE A 376 19.22 37.54 24.62
N PRO A 377 19.58 36.26 24.51
CA PRO A 377 19.19 35.36 23.41
C PRO A 377 17.73 34.92 23.52
N LEU A 378 17.10 34.67 22.37
CA LEU A 378 15.84 33.97 22.27
C LEU A 378 16.11 32.47 22.16
N GLU A 379 15.09 31.65 22.34
CA GLU A 379 15.19 30.22 22.20
C GLU A 379 14.14 29.68 21.22
N ILE A 380 14.56 28.78 20.31
CA ILE A 380 13.64 27.97 19.53
C ILE A 380 13.56 26.61 20.19
N ARG A 381 12.37 26.24 20.63
CA ARG A 381 12.14 24.98 21.34
C ARG A 381 10.79 24.35 21.02
N ASN A 382 10.63 23.09 21.39
CA ASN A 382 9.32 22.43 21.41
C ASN A 382 8.50 22.91 22.63
N ARG A 383 7.20 22.61 22.60
CA ARG A 383 6.31 22.93 23.71
C ARG A 383 6.67 22.14 24.97
N LYS A 384 6.45 22.74 26.11
CA LYS A 384 6.56 22.11 27.45
C LYS A 384 5.18 22.13 28.14
N ASP A 385 4.97 21.21 29.07
CA ASP A 385 3.75 21.24 29.88
C ASP A 385 3.74 22.49 30.75
N GLY A 386 2.59 23.16 30.80
CA GLY A 386 2.43 24.42 31.51
C GLY A 386 2.63 25.67 30.66
N ASP A 387 3.12 25.57 29.43
CA ASP A 387 3.32 26.71 28.55
C ASP A 387 2.07 27.59 28.41
N THR A 388 2.30 28.90 28.44
CA THR A 388 1.27 29.93 28.28
C THR A 388 1.66 30.93 27.19
N ILE A 389 0.68 31.47 26.52
CA ILE A 389 0.86 32.51 25.51
C ILE A 389 -0.09 33.68 25.75
N SER A 390 0.32 34.89 25.39
CA SER A 390 -0.54 36.08 25.28
C SER A 390 -0.90 36.28 23.80
N PRO A 391 -2.03 35.74 23.29
CA PRO A 391 -2.29 35.74 21.85
C PRO A 391 -2.47 37.17 21.32
N PHE A 392 -2.01 37.43 20.09
CA PHE A 392 -2.24 38.69 19.40
C PHE A 392 -3.74 38.95 19.27
N GLY A 393 -4.15 40.21 19.57
CA GLY A 393 -5.54 40.66 19.53
C GLY A 393 -6.40 40.22 20.73
N MET A 394 -5.81 39.63 21.79
CA MET A 394 -6.49 39.25 23.01
C MET A 394 -5.83 39.89 24.24
N SER A 395 -6.61 40.25 25.24
CA SER A 395 -6.10 40.69 26.54
C SER A 395 -5.85 39.49 27.46
N GLY A 396 -4.65 39.43 28.04
CA GLY A 396 -4.26 38.39 29.03
C GLY A 396 -3.56 37.18 28.44
N THR A 397 -3.28 36.23 29.32
CA THR A 397 -2.57 35.00 29.00
C THR A 397 -3.49 33.79 29.01
N MET A 398 -3.20 32.79 28.17
CA MET A 398 -3.92 31.53 28.19
C MET A 398 -2.95 30.36 28.04
N LYS A 399 -3.37 29.16 28.48
CA LYS A 399 -2.57 27.94 28.30
C LYS A 399 -2.37 27.66 26.80
N LEU A 400 -1.15 27.38 26.38
CA LEU A 400 -0.80 27.06 24.99
C LEU A 400 -1.70 25.94 24.42
N LYS A 401 -2.01 24.91 25.21
CA LYS A 401 -2.95 23.84 24.83
C LYS A 401 -4.32 24.39 24.40
N LYS A 402 -4.86 25.40 25.13
CA LYS A 402 -6.15 26.02 24.81
C LYS A 402 -6.05 26.89 23.56
N TYR A 403 -4.94 27.59 23.38
CA TYR A 403 -4.65 28.36 22.18
C TYR A 403 -4.57 27.49 20.92
N LEU A 404 -3.81 26.39 20.97
CA LEU A 404 -3.70 25.45 19.85
C LEU A 404 -5.05 24.80 19.51
N ASN A 405 -5.89 24.52 20.51
CA ASN A 405 -7.27 24.06 20.29
C ASN A 405 -8.09 25.09 19.52
N SER A 406 -8.04 26.37 19.93
CA SER A 406 -8.82 27.43 19.27
C SER A 406 -8.37 27.71 17.84
N LYS A 407 -7.12 27.39 17.52
CA LYS A 407 -6.55 27.50 16.17
C LYS A 407 -6.71 26.21 15.33
N GLY A 408 -7.41 25.20 15.85
CA GLY A 408 -7.68 23.93 15.13
C GLY A 408 -6.44 23.06 14.91
N VAL A 409 -5.38 23.26 15.70
CA VAL A 409 -4.16 22.45 15.56
C VAL A 409 -4.41 21.04 16.08
N PRO A 410 -4.29 20.00 15.23
CA PRO A 410 -4.50 18.61 15.61
C PRO A 410 -3.57 18.18 16.75
N ARG A 411 -4.06 17.30 17.64
CA ARG A 411 -3.28 16.86 18.82
C ARG A 411 -1.95 16.22 18.45
N HIS A 412 -1.93 15.42 17.37
CA HIS A 412 -0.72 14.71 16.92
C HIS A 412 0.36 15.63 16.35
N ASN A 413 0.01 16.85 15.92
CA ASN A 413 0.96 17.83 15.38
C ASN A 413 1.52 18.77 16.45
N ARG A 414 0.96 18.78 17.68
CA ARG A 414 1.32 19.78 18.69
C ARG A 414 2.71 19.59 19.29
N ASP A 415 3.18 18.37 19.37
CA ASP A 415 4.50 18.07 19.93
C ASP A 415 5.63 18.47 18.95
N ALA A 416 5.31 18.56 17.65
CA ALA A 416 6.22 19.00 16.60
C ALA A 416 6.24 20.53 16.39
N ILE A 417 5.35 21.28 17.10
CA ILE A 417 5.30 22.75 16.93
C ILE A 417 6.53 23.38 17.54
N LEU A 418 7.14 24.27 16.79
CA LEU A 418 8.24 25.09 17.23
C LEU A 418 7.71 26.37 17.87
N LEU A 419 8.35 26.76 18.96
CA LEU A 419 8.07 27.98 19.70
C LEU A 419 9.33 28.87 19.68
N LEU A 420 9.17 30.13 19.31
CA LEU A 420 10.16 31.15 19.58
C LEU A 420 9.84 31.77 20.93
N THR A 421 10.77 31.73 21.86
CA THR A 421 10.55 32.14 23.25
C THR A 421 11.65 33.08 23.76
N SER A 422 11.31 33.92 24.74
CA SER A 422 12.24 34.68 25.55
C SER A 422 12.04 34.24 27.01
N GLY A 423 12.94 33.36 27.50
CA GLY A 423 12.74 32.67 28.75
C GLY A 423 11.45 31.86 28.78
N VAL A 424 10.52 32.20 29.70
CA VAL A 424 9.22 31.51 29.81
C VAL A 424 8.13 32.07 28.86
N GLU A 425 8.40 33.21 28.25
CA GLU A 425 7.40 33.90 27.40
C GLU A 425 7.44 33.36 25.96
N ILE A 426 6.31 32.91 25.46
CA ILE A 426 6.16 32.53 24.04
C ILE A 426 5.91 33.79 23.23
N LEU A 427 6.79 34.04 22.27
CA LEU A 427 6.73 35.17 21.34
C LEU A 427 6.02 34.81 20.02
N TRP A 428 6.31 33.62 19.51
CA TRP A 428 5.71 33.11 18.29
C TRP A 428 5.48 31.59 18.35
N VAL A 429 4.31 31.17 17.99
CA VAL A 429 3.99 29.78 17.73
C VAL A 429 4.12 29.59 16.23
N VAL A 430 5.23 29.01 15.80
CA VAL A 430 5.58 28.88 14.38
C VAL A 430 4.50 28.12 13.64
N GLY A 431 4.05 28.67 12.52
CA GLY A 431 2.97 28.08 11.73
C GLY A 431 1.56 28.34 12.26
N VAL A 432 1.38 29.02 13.42
CA VAL A 432 0.09 29.22 14.06
C VAL A 432 -0.23 30.70 14.33
N GLY A 433 0.68 31.44 14.97
CA GLY A 433 0.46 32.85 15.19
C GLY A 433 1.32 33.49 16.28
N LEU A 434 1.27 34.81 16.36
CA LEU A 434 2.10 35.67 17.21
C LEU A 434 1.52 35.86 18.62
N SER A 435 2.42 36.21 19.54
CA SER A 435 2.10 36.81 20.83
C SER A 435 1.88 38.31 20.69
N SER A 436 1.01 38.87 21.53
CA SER A 436 0.82 40.32 21.71
C SER A 436 2.10 41.03 22.23
N LYS A 437 3.03 40.25 22.79
CA LYS A 437 4.32 40.76 23.35
C LYS A 437 5.23 41.37 22.30
N ILE A 438 5.17 40.87 21.07
CA ILE A 438 5.96 41.35 19.93
C ILE A 438 5.10 41.99 18.83
N ALA A 439 3.88 42.33 19.16
CA ALA A 439 2.98 43.03 18.26
C ALA A 439 3.50 44.41 17.94
N VAL A 440 3.49 44.80 16.67
CA VAL A 440 3.85 46.15 16.22
C VAL A 440 2.78 47.13 16.68
N LYS A 441 3.21 48.17 17.38
CA LYS A 441 2.35 49.27 17.81
C LYS A 441 2.48 50.49 16.89
N ASP A 442 3.71 50.88 16.59
CA ASP A 442 4.03 52.03 15.72
C ASP A 442 4.70 51.58 14.43
N LYS A 443 5.96 51.18 14.53
CA LYS A 443 6.76 50.67 13.39
C LYS A 443 7.38 49.33 13.73
N PRO A 444 7.45 48.40 12.78
CA PRO A 444 8.16 47.13 12.99
C PRO A 444 9.66 47.38 13.16
N THR A 445 10.29 46.62 14.02
CA THR A 445 11.78 46.62 14.16
C THR A 445 12.40 45.48 13.40
N HIS A 446 11.70 44.33 13.29
CA HIS A 446 12.22 43.12 12.65
C HIS A 446 11.17 42.42 11.80
N ILE A 447 11.66 41.52 10.96
CA ILE A 447 10.89 40.54 10.21
C ILE A 447 11.29 39.16 10.74
N ILE A 448 10.31 38.29 10.98
CA ILE A 448 10.51 36.87 11.25
C ILE A 448 9.79 36.05 10.19
N GLU A 449 10.48 35.08 9.62
CA GLU A 449 9.91 34.22 8.57
C GLU A 449 10.42 32.78 8.67
N VAL A 450 9.61 31.85 8.17
CA VAL A 450 9.97 30.43 7.99
C VAL A 450 10.05 30.16 6.50
N VAL A 451 11.23 29.70 6.08
CA VAL A 451 11.60 29.37 4.69
C VAL A 451 11.74 27.85 4.53
#